data_dcda5888d4b4e6ab8dff2bab72b663a8
#
_entry.id   dcda5888d4b4e6ab8dff2bab72b663a8
#
_cell.length_a   1.000
_cell.length_b   1.000
_cell.length_c   1.000
_cell.angle_alpha   90.00
_cell.angle_beta   90.00
_cell.angle_gamma   90.00
#
_symmetry.space_group_name_H-M   'P 1'
#
loop_
_entity.id
_entity.type
_entity.pdbx_description
1 polymer ?
#
loop_
_entity_poly.entity_id
_entity_poly.type
_entity_poly.pdbx_seq_one_letter_code
_entity_poly.pdbx_strand_id
1 'polypeptide(L)'
;MEKKPNKGEVVKLMADKMQWANALSTRPSLEAAVADVVEHASSSLQASANLGLVFISSAFTSEYPRLIPLLQERLSVPVLIGCSGGGIIGMTQRGQMQELEGPPALSLSLAHLPGVKVQAFHVVAEELPDLDSPPDAWVDLIGVPPDSQPQFILLSDPFSSGVNNLLQGLDFAYPGSVTVGGLASGSQVGGRIGLFCNNRLYREGTVGVALSGNIVLETIVAQGCRPIDKPFQVTKGERNIVLELEEQPPLEVLRDVIESLSESDRQLAQHSLFVGVVRDEFKQNLEQGDFLIRELLGIDPRVGAIAIADRVRPGQRIQFHLRDAQTSAEDLKWLLQRYQKQTAEHANAAGALLFSCLGRGEGLYGQPNFDSQLFSHYLNNVPLGGFFCGGEIGPVGGSTFLHGYTSVFGICRQP
;
A
#
# COMPACT_ATOMS: atom_id res chain seq x y z
N MET A 1 -0.27 -3.95 -46.83
CA MET A 1 -1.66 -4.37 -46.54
C MET A 1 -1.61 -5.33 -45.36
N GLU A 2 -1.77 -4.83 -44.16
CA GLU A 2 -1.87 -5.70 -42.98
C GLU A 2 -3.20 -6.44 -43.02
N LYS A 3 -3.16 -7.77 -42.95
CA LYS A 3 -4.36 -8.60 -42.84
C LYS A 3 -5.04 -8.34 -41.50
N LYS A 4 -6.28 -7.88 -41.53
CA LYS A 4 -7.12 -7.83 -40.33
C LYS A 4 -7.23 -9.24 -39.72
N PRO A 5 -6.98 -9.42 -38.42
CA PRO A 5 -7.08 -10.73 -37.81
C PRO A 5 -8.49 -11.30 -37.93
N ASN A 6 -8.62 -12.60 -38.10
CA ASN A 6 -9.91 -13.26 -38.20
C ASN A 6 -10.57 -13.38 -36.79
N LYS A 7 -11.87 -13.72 -36.75
CA LYS A 7 -12.62 -13.81 -35.48
C LYS A 7 -11.98 -14.76 -34.43
N GLY A 8 -11.37 -15.86 -34.87
CA GLY A 8 -10.69 -16.82 -34.00
C GLY A 8 -9.33 -16.30 -33.49
N GLU A 9 -8.61 -15.52 -34.28
CA GLU A 9 -7.35 -14.88 -33.88
C GLU A 9 -7.63 -13.73 -32.89
N VAL A 10 -8.72 -12.97 -33.07
CA VAL A 10 -9.15 -11.93 -32.14
C VAL A 10 -9.53 -12.52 -30.79
N VAL A 11 -10.26 -13.64 -30.76
CA VAL A 11 -10.65 -14.33 -29.51
C VAL A 11 -9.42 -14.90 -28.81
N LYS A 12 -8.45 -15.46 -29.54
CA LYS A 12 -7.20 -15.97 -28.98
C LYS A 12 -6.31 -14.86 -28.44
N LEU A 13 -6.18 -13.73 -29.15
CA LEU A 13 -5.45 -12.55 -28.70
C LEU A 13 -6.09 -11.92 -27.44
N MET A 14 -7.42 -11.94 -27.32
CA MET A 14 -8.12 -11.48 -26.10
C MET A 14 -7.93 -12.45 -24.93
N ALA A 15 -7.89 -13.75 -25.14
CA ALA A 15 -7.66 -14.76 -24.11
C ALA A 15 -6.23 -14.71 -23.54
N ASP A 16 -5.27 -14.21 -24.33
CA ASP A 16 -3.86 -14.08 -23.91
C ASP A 16 -3.55 -12.71 -23.29
N LYS A 17 -4.53 -11.79 -23.21
CA LYS A 17 -4.35 -10.44 -22.65
C LYS A 17 -4.80 -10.38 -21.20
N MET A 18 -3.93 -9.84 -20.34
CA MET A 18 -4.29 -9.53 -18.95
C MET A 18 -5.46 -8.54 -18.90
N GLN A 19 -6.44 -8.82 -18.05
CA GLN A 19 -7.62 -7.98 -17.86
C GLN A 19 -7.92 -7.81 -16.37
N TRP A 20 -8.35 -6.62 -16.00
CA TRP A 20 -8.84 -6.30 -14.67
C TRP A 20 -10.19 -5.61 -14.76
N ALA A 21 -11.01 -5.86 -13.76
CA ALA A 21 -12.25 -5.13 -13.54
C ALA A 21 -12.36 -4.81 -12.05
N ASN A 22 -12.92 -3.66 -11.73
CA ASN A 22 -13.27 -3.31 -10.36
C ASN A 22 -14.70 -2.81 -10.31
N ALA A 23 -15.40 -3.13 -9.23
CA ALA A 23 -16.71 -2.62 -8.92
C ALA A 23 -16.80 -2.21 -7.45
N LEU A 24 -17.45 -1.08 -7.21
CA LEU A 24 -17.72 -0.51 -5.88
C LEU A 24 -19.22 -0.41 -5.67
N SER A 25 -19.70 -0.92 -4.53
CA SER A 25 -21.10 -0.81 -4.10
C SER A 25 -21.23 -0.10 -2.78
N THR A 26 -22.25 0.74 -2.66
CA THR A 26 -22.64 1.44 -1.43
C THR A 26 -24.01 0.94 -0.91
N ARG A 27 -24.44 -0.24 -1.34
CA ARG A 27 -25.70 -0.82 -0.86
C ARG A 27 -25.62 -1.07 0.65
N PRO A 28 -26.69 -0.76 1.40
CA PRO A 28 -26.67 -0.83 2.85
C PRO A 28 -26.69 -2.27 3.40
N SER A 29 -27.21 -3.26 2.63
CA SER A 29 -27.13 -4.67 3.02
C SER A 29 -25.96 -5.36 2.32
N LEU A 30 -25.28 -6.24 3.04
CA LEU A 30 -24.13 -6.98 2.52
C LEU A 30 -24.51 -7.86 1.31
N GLU A 31 -25.68 -8.51 1.34
CA GLU A 31 -26.18 -9.34 0.23
C GLU A 31 -26.35 -8.52 -1.05
N ALA A 32 -26.93 -7.30 -0.92
CA ALA A 32 -27.13 -6.42 -2.06
C ALA A 32 -25.80 -5.85 -2.57
N ALA A 33 -24.87 -5.52 -1.66
CA ALA A 33 -23.54 -5.05 -2.01
C ALA A 33 -22.73 -6.14 -2.75
N VAL A 34 -22.77 -7.39 -2.26
CA VAL A 34 -22.10 -8.52 -2.92
C VAL A 34 -22.71 -8.80 -4.29
N ALA A 35 -24.05 -8.82 -4.41
CA ALA A 35 -24.70 -9.01 -5.71
C ALA A 35 -24.28 -7.95 -6.73
N ASP A 36 -24.26 -6.69 -6.30
CA ASP A 36 -23.94 -5.52 -7.10
C ASP A 36 -22.48 -5.57 -7.62
N VAL A 37 -21.49 -5.79 -6.72
CA VAL A 37 -20.07 -5.82 -7.14
C VAL A 37 -19.74 -7.05 -7.99
N VAL A 38 -20.34 -8.21 -7.71
CA VAL A 38 -20.10 -9.42 -8.51
C VAL A 38 -20.66 -9.27 -9.92
N GLU A 39 -21.91 -8.76 -10.06
CA GLU A 39 -22.53 -8.53 -11.36
C GLU A 39 -21.68 -7.56 -12.20
N HIS A 40 -21.29 -6.41 -11.63
CA HIS A 40 -20.57 -5.38 -12.40
C HIS A 40 -19.12 -5.77 -12.70
N ALA A 41 -18.38 -6.32 -11.73
CA ALA A 41 -16.99 -6.75 -11.98
C ALA A 41 -16.95 -7.89 -13.01
N SER A 42 -17.85 -8.88 -12.90
CA SER A 42 -17.89 -10.01 -13.82
C SER A 42 -18.33 -9.61 -15.24
N SER A 43 -19.28 -8.69 -15.36
CA SER A 43 -19.70 -8.20 -16.68
C SER A 43 -18.64 -7.37 -17.38
N SER A 44 -17.79 -6.68 -16.62
CA SER A 44 -16.69 -5.86 -17.13
C SER A 44 -15.45 -6.68 -17.50
N LEU A 45 -15.23 -7.82 -16.82
CA LEU A 45 -14.07 -8.70 -17.01
C LEU A 45 -14.32 -9.68 -18.16
N GLN A 46 -14.42 -9.51 -19.27
CA GLN A 46 -14.72 -10.35 -20.45
C GLN A 46 -14.00 -11.74 -20.51
N ALA A 47 -13.49 -12.24 -19.37
CA ALA A 47 -12.74 -13.48 -19.23
C ALA A 47 -12.94 -14.11 -17.84
N SER A 48 -12.52 -15.37 -17.65
CA SER A 48 -12.55 -16.03 -16.34
C SER A 48 -11.50 -15.43 -15.41
N ALA A 49 -11.90 -15.00 -14.20
CA ALA A 49 -10.98 -14.49 -13.20
C ALA A 49 -10.08 -15.59 -12.60
N ASN A 50 -8.82 -15.27 -12.40
CA ASN A 50 -7.85 -16.10 -11.67
C ASN A 50 -7.65 -15.60 -10.23
N LEU A 51 -7.87 -14.30 -10.00
CA LEU A 51 -7.68 -13.61 -8.74
C LEU A 51 -8.86 -12.68 -8.46
N GLY A 52 -9.34 -12.72 -7.22
CA GLY A 52 -10.25 -11.73 -6.65
C GLY A 52 -9.62 -11.02 -5.47
N LEU A 53 -9.82 -9.69 -5.40
CA LEU A 53 -9.43 -8.88 -4.26
C LEU A 53 -10.67 -8.16 -3.74
N VAL A 54 -11.01 -8.36 -2.45
CA VAL A 54 -12.21 -7.78 -1.84
C VAL A 54 -11.86 -6.89 -0.66
N PHE A 55 -12.38 -5.67 -0.67
CA PHE A 55 -12.24 -4.71 0.43
C PHE A 55 -13.61 -4.31 0.95
N ILE A 56 -13.81 -4.45 2.27
CA ILE A 56 -15.10 -4.24 2.93
C ILE A 56 -15.00 -3.20 4.03
N SER A 57 -15.94 -2.25 4.07
CA SER A 57 -15.92 -1.20 5.08
C SER A 57 -16.27 -1.75 6.47
N SER A 58 -15.76 -1.07 7.51
CA SER A 58 -16.04 -1.38 8.91
C SER A 58 -17.53 -1.26 9.28
N ALA A 59 -18.35 -0.61 8.46
CA ALA A 59 -19.80 -0.58 8.63
C ALA A 59 -20.44 -1.98 8.59
N PHE A 60 -19.78 -2.96 7.97
CA PHE A 60 -20.20 -4.36 7.90
C PHE A 60 -19.50 -5.27 8.93
N THR A 61 -18.88 -4.74 9.99
CA THR A 61 -18.05 -5.52 10.93
C THR A 61 -18.76 -6.75 11.50
N SER A 62 -20.05 -6.66 11.82
CA SER A 62 -20.86 -7.79 12.33
C SER A 62 -21.13 -8.86 11.27
N GLU A 63 -21.00 -8.51 9.98
CA GLU A 63 -21.33 -9.36 8.86
C GLU A 63 -20.12 -9.99 8.16
N TYR A 64 -18.89 -9.67 8.57
CA TYR A 64 -17.67 -10.22 7.96
C TYR A 64 -17.70 -11.76 7.80
N PRO A 65 -18.23 -12.58 8.75
CA PRO A 65 -18.31 -14.02 8.55
C PRO A 65 -19.21 -14.47 7.38
N ARG A 66 -20.10 -13.58 6.92
CA ARG A 66 -21.07 -13.87 5.83
C ARG A 66 -20.50 -13.50 4.46
N LEU A 67 -19.43 -12.68 4.39
CA LEU A 67 -18.90 -12.17 3.12
C LEU A 67 -18.47 -13.30 2.19
N ILE A 68 -17.63 -14.21 2.67
CA ILE A 68 -17.11 -15.32 1.85
C ILE A 68 -18.24 -16.24 1.35
N PRO A 69 -19.16 -16.75 2.20
CA PRO A 69 -20.31 -17.53 1.73
C PRO A 69 -21.11 -16.81 0.64
N LEU A 70 -21.43 -15.53 0.81
CA LEU A 70 -22.21 -14.76 -0.16
C LEU A 70 -21.47 -14.56 -1.49
N LEU A 71 -20.13 -14.37 -1.45
CA LEU A 71 -19.33 -14.32 -2.66
C LEU A 71 -19.32 -15.66 -3.38
N GLN A 72 -19.12 -16.79 -2.67
CA GLN A 72 -19.05 -18.13 -3.25
C GLN A 72 -20.36 -18.59 -3.91
N GLU A 73 -21.50 -18.10 -3.45
CA GLU A 73 -22.80 -18.36 -4.10
C GLU A 73 -22.90 -17.76 -5.50
N ARG A 74 -22.11 -16.70 -5.81
CA ARG A 74 -22.26 -15.88 -7.02
C ARG A 74 -21.02 -15.82 -7.88
N LEU A 75 -19.83 -16.11 -7.33
CA LEU A 75 -18.55 -15.95 -7.97
C LEU A 75 -17.69 -17.21 -7.82
N SER A 76 -17.19 -17.72 -8.94
CA SER A 76 -16.17 -18.78 -8.96
C SER A 76 -14.82 -18.16 -9.32
N VAL A 77 -13.94 -18.00 -8.33
CA VAL A 77 -12.57 -17.52 -8.50
C VAL A 77 -11.62 -18.44 -7.72
N PRO A 78 -10.53 -18.93 -8.34
CA PRO A 78 -9.61 -19.88 -7.69
C PRO A 78 -8.92 -19.30 -6.46
N VAL A 79 -8.54 -18.02 -6.50
CA VAL A 79 -7.85 -17.32 -5.41
C VAL A 79 -8.59 -16.03 -5.10
N LEU A 80 -8.93 -15.86 -3.83
CA LEU A 80 -9.53 -14.63 -3.28
C LEU A 80 -8.78 -14.20 -2.03
N ILE A 81 -8.31 -12.97 -1.99
CA ILE A 81 -7.84 -12.33 -0.75
C ILE A 81 -8.56 -11.01 -0.53
N GLY A 82 -8.51 -10.51 0.69
CA GLY A 82 -9.13 -9.22 1.00
C GLY A 82 -9.00 -8.84 2.47
N CYS A 83 -9.45 -7.63 2.78
CA CYS A 83 -9.48 -7.17 4.17
C CYS A 83 -10.57 -6.13 4.44
N SER A 84 -10.74 -5.83 5.73
CA SER A 84 -11.55 -4.67 6.16
C SER A 84 -10.77 -3.37 6.04
N GLY A 85 -11.48 -2.27 5.73
CA GLY A 85 -10.93 -0.93 5.65
C GLY A 85 -11.79 0.13 6.34
N GLY A 86 -11.16 1.18 6.85
CA GLY A 86 -11.86 2.37 7.39
C GLY A 86 -12.52 3.20 6.30
N GLY A 87 -11.97 3.12 5.08
CA GLY A 87 -12.56 3.62 3.85
C GLY A 87 -12.26 2.64 2.71
N ILE A 88 -13.08 2.68 1.67
CA ILE A 88 -13.03 1.75 0.53
C ILE A 88 -12.87 2.51 -0.76
N ILE A 89 -11.99 2.01 -1.62
CA ILE A 89 -11.65 2.63 -2.90
C ILE A 89 -12.08 1.69 -4.04
N GLY A 90 -12.72 2.25 -5.06
CA GLY A 90 -13.15 1.47 -6.20
C GLY A 90 -13.86 2.27 -7.28
N MET A 91 -14.36 1.57 -8.26
CA MET A 91 -15.02 2.16 -9.43
C MET A 91 -16.53 2.00 -9.35
N THR A 92 -17.24 3.07 -9.58
CA THR A 92 -18.71 3.04 -9.76
C THR A 92 -19.08 2.40 -11.09
N GLN A 93 -20.36 2.04 -11.24
CA GLN A 93 -20.94 1.55 -12.50
C GLN A 93 -20.72 2.50 -13.70
N ARG A 94 -20.52 3.79 -13.43
CA ARG A 94 -20.26 4.81 -14.47
C ARG A 94 -18.77 4.95 -14.81
N GLY A 95 -17.91 4.08 -14.26
CA GLY A 95 -16.47 4.13 -14.48
C GLY A 95 -15.74 5.27 -13.73
N GLN A 96 -16.39 5.88 -12.73
CA GLN A 96 -15.77 6.90 -11.90
C GLN A 96 -15.09 6.25 -10.69
N MET A 97 -13.87 6.66 -10.40
CA MET A 97 -13.16 6.25 -9.19
C MET A 97 -13.70 7.01 -7.98
N GLN A 98 -13.89 6.30 -6.87
CA GLN A 98 -14.38 6.88 -5.61
C GLN A 98 -13.59 6.33 -4.42
N GLU A 99 -13.41 7.21 -3.45
CA GLU A 99 -12.86 6.95 -2.13
C GLU A 99 -13.97 7.21 -1.11
N LEU A 100 -14.45 6.16 -0.44
CA LEU A 100 -15.59 6.23 0.47
C LEU A 100 -15.12 6.03 1.90
N GLU A 101 -15.09 7.11 2.67
CA GLU A 101 -14.71 7.13 4.08
C GLU A 101 -15.98 7.16 4.95
N GLY A 102 -16.20 6.09 5.74
CA GLY A 102 -17.31 6.01 6.71
C GLY A 102 -18.58 5.28 6.25
N PRO A 103 -19.18 5.49 5.06
CA PRO A 103 -20.38 4.79 4.68
C PRO A 103 -20.17 3.29 4.43
N PRO A 104 -21.25 2.45 4.46
CA PRO A 104 -21.17 1.08 3.99
C PRO A 104 -20.64 1.03 2.57
N ALA A 105 -19.59 0.26 2.35
CA ALA A 105 -18.97 0.11 1.03
C ALA A 105 -18.31 -1.26 0.88
N LEU A 106 -18.38 -1.81 -0.33
CA LEU A 106 -17.73 -3.04 -0.73
C LEU A 106 -17.09 -2.83 -2.10
N SER A 107 -15.80 -3.13 -2.24
CA SER A 107 -15.07 -3.10 -3.51
C SER A 107 -14.60 -4.51 -3.86
N LEU A 108 -14.81 -4.92 -5.11
CA LEU A 108 -14.33 -6.18 -5.66
C LEU A 108 -13.53 -5.91 -6.93
N SER A 109 -12.27 -6.29 -6.92
CA SER A 109 -11.43 -6.38 -8.12
C SER A 109 -11.35 -7.83 -8.58
N LEU A 110 -11.57 -8.07 -9.87
CA LEU A 110 -11.37 -9.35 -10.54
C LEU A 110 -10.28 -9.22 -11.58
N ALA A 111 -9.37 -10.20 -11.63
CA ALA A 111 -8.28 -10.22 -12.59
C ALA A 111 -8.24 -11.53 -13.37
N HIS A 112 -8.12 -11.41 -14.70
CA HIS A 112 -7.74 -12.48 -15.61
C HIS A 112 -6.25 -12.35 -15.90
N LEU A 113 -5.46 -13.32 -15.49
CA LEU A 113 -4.00 -13.30 -15.44
C LEU A 113 -3.40 -14.45 -16.23
N PRO A 114 -3.39 -14.39 -17.58
CA PRO A 114 -2.86 -15.47 -18.43
C PRO A 114 -1.35 -15.62 -18.26
N GLY A 115 -0.91 -16.86 -18.01
CA GLY A 115 0.50 -17.17 -17.78
C GLY A 115 1.05 -16.73 -16.42
N VAL A 116 0.19 -16.33 -15.49
CA VAL A 116 0.56 -16.00 -14.10
C VAL A 116 0.14 -17.13 -13.18
N LYS A 117 1.08 -17.60 -12.36
CA LYS A 117 0.78 -18.46 -11.22
C LYS A 117 0.38 -17.58 -10.04
N VAL A 118 -0.81 -17.82 -9.48
CA VAL A 118 -1.37 -17.10 -8.35
C VAL A 118 -1.42 -18.03 -7.15
N GLN A 119 -0.75 -17.70 -6.06
CA GLN A 119 -0.73 -18.52 -4.85
C GLN A 119 -1.03 -17.66 -3.63
N ALA A 120 -2.16 -17.94 -2.96
CA ALA A 120 -2.50 -17.27 -1.70
C ALA A 120 -1.88 -18.00 -0.52
N PHE A 121 -1.57 -17.23 0.54
CA PHE A 121 -1.06 -17.73 1.80
C PHE A 121 -1.62 -16.92 2.98
N HIS A 122 -1.55 -17.51 4.17
CA HIS A 122 -1.78 -16.84 5.44
C HIS A 122 -0.67 -17.22 6.39
N VAL A 123 -0.09 -16.24 7.10
CA VAL A 123 0.97 -16.44 8.08
C VAL A 123 0.68 -15.64 9.34
N VAL A 124 1.05 -16.16 10.49
CA VAL A 124 0.97 -15.47 11.79
C VAL A 124 2.37 -15.21 12.33
N ALA A 125 2.49 -14.27 13.27
CA ALA A 125 3.79 -13.83 13.77
C ALA A 125 4.63 -14.97 14.38
N GLU A 126 3.97 -15.95 14.99
CA GLU A 126 4.58 -17.13 15.64
C GLU A 126 5.17 -18.13 14.65
N GLU A 127 4.73 -18.09 13.39
CA GLU A 127 5.22 -18.98 12.32
C GLU A 127 6.43 -18.39 11.57
N LEU A 128 6.73 -17.08 11.79
CA LEU A 128 7.82 -16.42 11.08
C LEU A 128 9.17 -16.97 11.51
N PRO A 129 10.05 -17.30 10.56
CA PRO A 129 11.45 -17.60 10.87
C PRO A 129 12.14 -16.45 11.61
N ASP A 130 13.15 -16.74 12.39
CA ASP A 130 14.02 -15.71 12.95
C ASP A 130 14.73 -14.94 11.81
N LEU A 131 15.04 -13.66 12.04
CA LEU A 131 15.65 -12.82 11.00
C LEU A 131 17.06 -13.27 10.58
N ASP A 132 17.72 -14.11 11.37
CA ASP A 132 19.00 -14.74 11.06
C ASP A 132 18.85 -16.15 10.43
N SER A 133 17.60 -16.62 10.24
CA SER A 133 17.32 -17.87 9.52
C SER A 133 17.72 -17.78 8.06
N PRO A 134 18.13 -18.90 7.42
CA PRO A 134 18.49 -18.90 6.01
C PRO A 134 17.26 -18.59 5.12
N PRO A 135 17.48 -18.09 3.88
CA PRO A 135 16.39 -17.73 2.95
C PRO A 135 15.39 -18.88 2.73
N ASP A 136 15.86 -20.12 2.70
CA ASP A 136 15.04 -21.31 2.49
C ASP A 136 13.91 -21.45 3.53
N ALA A 137 14.12 -21.03 4.78
CA ALA A 137 13.06 -21.07 5.80
C ALA A 137 11.89 -20.15 5.46
N TRP A 138 12.16 -18.98 4.86
CA TRP A 138 11.14 -18.06 4.37
C TRP A 138 10.45 -18.58 3.11
N VAL A 139 11.23 -19.23 2.22
CA VAL A 139 10.71 -19.87 1.01
C VAL A 139 9.75 -21.00 1.36
N ASP A 140 10.11 -21.84 2.35
CA ASP A 140 9.26 -22.94 2.83
C ASP A 140 7.96 -22.41 3.46
N LEU A 141 8.02 -21.30 4.21
CA LEU A 141 6.84 -20.66 4.79
C LEU A 141 5.87 -20.15 3.72
N ILE A 142 6.37 -19.50 2.67
CA ILE A 142 5.53 -18.93 1.60
C ILE A 142 5.15 -20.01 0.57
N GLY A 143 5.98 -21.01 0.35
CA GLY A 143 5.75 -22.12 -0.57
C GLY A 143 5.91 -21.75 -2.05
N VAL A 144 6.66 -20.67 -2.36
CA VAL A 144 6.93 -20.20 -3.74
C VAL A 144 8.43 -20.17 -3.98
N PRO A 145 8.95 -20.80 -5.07
CA PRO A 145 10.39 -20.80 -5.34
C PRO A 145 10.88 -19.40 -5.77
N PRO A 146 12.05 -18.93 -5.28
CA PRO A 146 12.60 -17.61 -5.61
C PRO A 146 12.87 -17.41 -7.11
N ASP A 147 13.28 -18.46 -7.80
CA ASP A 147 13.55 -18.43 -9.26
C ASP A 147 12.31 -18.04 -10.09
N SER A 148 11.11 -18.15 -9.52
CA SER A 148 9.88 -17.70 -10.18
C SER A 148 9.68 -16.18 -10.10
N GLN A 149 10.56 -15.45 -9.39
CA GLN A 149 10.52 -14.01 -9.20
C GLN A 149 9.12 -13.47 -8.81
N PRO A 150 8.53 -13.97 -7.69
CA PRO A 150 7.17 -13.61 -7.33
C PRO A 150 7.05 -12.13 -6.96
N GLN A 151 5.89 -11.55 -7.26
CA GLN A 151 5.48 -10.24 -6.76
C GLN A 151 4.42 -10.46 -5.67
N PHE A 152 4.38 -9.61 -4.65
CA PHE A 152 3.52 -9.85 -3.49
C PHE A 152 2.49 -8.73 -3.27
N ILE A 153 1.27 -9.13 -2.93
CA ILE A 153 0.25 -8.23 -2.36
C ILE A 153 -0.06 -8.75 -0.95
N LEU A 154 0.13 -7.91 0.08
CA LEU A 154 -0.02 -8.28 1.48
C LEU A 154 -1.10 -7.45 2.17
N LEU A 155 -1.94 -8.09 2.96
CA LEU A 155 -2.95 -7.46 3.79
C LEU A 155 -2.79 -8.00 5.22
N SER A 156 -2.41 -7.12 6.16
CA SER A 156 -1.99 -7.56 7.49
C SER A 156 -2.89 -7.00 8.59
N ASP A 157 -2.94 -7.71 9.70
CA ASP A 157 -3.50 -7.21 10.95
C ASP A 157 -2.64 -6.07 11.51
N PRO A 158 -3.22 -4.89 11.83
CA PRO A 158 -2.48 -3.76 12.38
C PRO A 158 -1.90 -4.01 13.77
N PHE A 159 -2.39 -5.03 14.48
CA PHE A 159 -1.94 -5.39 15.82
C PHE A 159 -0.88 -6.52 15.81
N SER A 160 -0.59 -7.09 14.65
CA SER A 160 0.44 -8.13 14.50
C SER A 160 1.84 -7.54 14.64
N SER A 161 2.63 -8.07 15.56
CA SER A 161 4.02 -7.66 15.78
C SER A 161 4.99 -8.13 14.68
N GLY A 162 4.54 -9.03 13.80
CA GLY A 162 5.37 -9.73 12.83
C GLY A 162 5.54 -9.05 11.47
N VAL A 163 4.78 -7.99 11.15
CA VAL A 163 4.73 -7.41 9.80
C VAL A 163 6.11 -6.97 9.31
N ASN A 164 6.86 -6.22 10.11
CA ASN A 164 8.20 -5.75 9.71
C ASN A 164 9.18 -6.90 9.50
N ASN A 165 9.10 -7.96 10.33
CA ASN A 165 9.93 -9.14 10.17
C ASN A 165 9.57 -9.90 8.88
N LEU A 166 8.28 -10.03 8.58
CA LEU A 166 7.81 -10.63 7.32
C LEU A 166 8.33 -9.84 6.10
N LEU A 167 8.25 -8.51 6.09
CA LEU A 167 8.76 -7.69 5.00
C LEU A 167 10.27 -7.86 4.80
N GLN A 168 11.05 -7.85 5.89
CA GLN A 168 12.49 -8.08 5.82
C GLN A 168 12.83 -9.49 5.34
N GLY A 169 12.10 -10.51 5.81
CA GLY A 169 12.26 -11.89 5.39
C GLY A 169 11.93 -12.10 3.91
N LEU A 170 10.88 -11.47 3.41
CA LEU A 170 10.52 -11.52 1.98
C LEU A 170 11.58 -10.83 1.11
N ASP A 171 12.05 -9.64 1.47
CA ASP A 171 13.12 -8.94 0.75
C ASP A 171 14.43 -9.78 0.72
N PHE A 172 14.71 -10.50 1.81
CA PHE A 172 15.88 -11.35 1.92
C PHE A 172 15.76 -12.65 1.09
N ALA A 173 14.60 -13.31 1.14
CA ALA A 173 14.36 -14.57 0.45
C ALA A 173 14.06 -14.41 -1.05
N TYR A 174 13.52 -13.26 -1.43
CA TYR A 174 13.08 -12.97 -2.81
C TYR A 174 13.68 -11.63 -3.31
N PRO A 175 15.00 -11.54 -3.47
CA PRO A 175 15.65 -10.31 -3.89
C PRO A 175 15.13 -9.84 -5.26
N GLY A 176 14.74 -8.57 -5.32
CA GLY A 176 14.16 -7.95 -6.53
C GLY A 176 12.65 -8.13 -6.71
N SER A 177 11.99 -8.89 -5.82
CA SER A 177 10.53 -8.94 -5.78
C SER A 177 9.94 -7.62 -5.29
N VAL A 178 8.80 -7.24 -5.85
CA VAL A 178 8.03 -6.08 -5.40
C VAL A 178 6.92 -6.53 -4.46
N THR A 179 6.81 -5.87 -3.32
CA THR A 179 5.76 -6.11 -2.33
C THR A 179 4.96 -4.83 -2.11
N VAL A 180 3.63 -4.91 -2.25
CA VAL A 180 2.69 -3.83 -1.95
C VAL A 180 1.58 -4.32 -1.04
N GLY A 181 0.89 -3.39 -0.39
CA GLY A 181 -0.25 -3.76 0.44
C GLY A 181 -0.53 -2.76 1.55
N GLY A 182 -1.17 -3.24 2.62
CA GLY A 182 -1.45 -2.38 3.76
C GLY A 182 -2.03 -3.12 4.95
N LEU A 183 -2.05 -2.44 6.08
CA LEU A 183 -2.67 -2.93 7.31
C LEU A 183 -4.18 -2.71 7.24
N ALA A 184 -4.95 -3.76 7.52
CA ALA A 184 -6.40 -3.66 7.66
C ALA A 184 -6.77 -2.57 8.67
N SER A 185 -7.90 -1.93 8.47
CA SER A 185 -8.28 -0.76 9.28
C SER A 185 -9.78 -0.70 9.52
N GLY A 186 -10.28 0.42 10.08
CA GLY A 186 -11.69 0.65 10.35
C GLY A 186 -12.17 0.09 11.68
N SER A 187 -11.28 -0.48 12.48
CA SER A 187 -11.57 -0.94 13.83
C SER A 187 -11.04 0.07 14.84
N GLN A 188 -11.87 0.45 15.83
CA GLN A 188 -11.38 1.15 17.01
C GLN A 188 -10.53 0.19 17.86
N VAL A 189 -9.71 0.73 18.76
CA VAL A 189 -8.88 -0.09 19.68
C VAL A 189 -9.71 -1.20 20.32
N GLY A 190 -9.34 -2.46 20.08
CA GLY A 190 -10.11 -3.64 20.51
C GLY A 190 -11.24 -4.09 19.57
N GLY A 191 -11.45 -3.42 18.42
CA GLY A 191 -12.43 -3.81 17.42
C GLY A 191 -11.94 -4.96 16.51
N ARG A 192 -12.88 -5.54 15.76
CA ARG A 192 -12.60 -6.71 14.92
C ARG A 192 -12.23 -6.29 13.51
N ILE A 193 -11.00 -6.61 13.10
CA ILE A 193 -10.60 -6.56 11.68
C ILE A 193 -11.07 -7.85 10.97
N GLY A 194 -11.13 -7.82 9.65
CA GLY A 194 -11.32 -8.98 8.78
C GLY A 194 -10.18 -9.12 7.80
N LEU A 195 -9.56 -10.29 7.75
CA LEU A 195 -8.65 -10.72 6.70
C LEU A 195 -9.26 -11.92 6.01
N PHE A 196 -9.37 -11.89 4.71
CA PHE A 196 -10.01 -12.93 3.92
C PHE A 196 -8.97 -13.62 3.04
N CYS A 197 -8.92 -14.95 3.09
CA CYS A 197 -8.06 -15.74 2.21
C CYS A 197 -8.82 -16.98 1.75
N ASN A 198 -9.10 -17.04 0.46
CA ASN A 198 -9.89 -18.08 -0.19
C ASN A 198 -11.26 -18.24 0.49
N ASN A 199 -11.47 -19.34 1.20
CA ASN A 199 -12.74 -19.67 1.86
C ASN A 199 -12.75 -19.39 3.37
N ARG A 200 -11.78 -18.65 3.89
CA ARG A 200 -11.60 -18.41 5.34
C ARG A 200 -11.53 -16.93 5.67
N LEU A 201 -12.08 -16.63 6.86
CA LEU A 201 -11.92 -15.34 7.55
C LEU A 201 -10.92 -15.53 8.69
N TYR A 202 -9.88 -14.70 8.68
CA TYR A 202 -8.87 -14.61 9.73
C TYR A 202 -9.01 -13.30 10.51
N ARG A 203 -8.49 -13.26 11.73
CA ARG A 203 -8.56 -12.11 12.63
C ARG A 203 -7.17 -11.59 13.02
N GLU A 204 -6.14 -12.29 12.60
CA GLU A 204 -4.75 -12.03 12.94
C GLU A 204 -3.81 -12.46 11.81
N GLY A 205 -2.58 -11.98 11.85
CA GLY A 205 -1.54 -12.34 10.90
C GLY A 205 -1.59 -11.53 9.61
N THR A 206 -1.09 -12.12 8.55
CA THR A 206 -1.04 -11.54 7.20
C THR A 206 -1.61 -12.53 6.21
N VAL A 207 -2.57 -12.09 5.41
CA VAL A 207 -2.97 -12.79 4.18
C VAL A 207 -2.23 -12.16 3.01
N GLY A 208 -1.76 -12.98 2.09
CA GLY A 208 -1.04 -12.50 0.93
C GLY A 208 -1.30 -13.32 -0.31
N VAL A 209 -0.91 -12.76 -1.45
CA VAL A 209 -0.84 -13.48 -2.71
C VAL A 209 0.51 -13.25 -3.35
N ALA A 210 1.13 -14.34 -3.79
CA ALA A 210 2.32 -14.35 -4.64
C ALA A 210 1.90 -14.52 -6.09
N LEU A 211 2.38 -13.62 -6.94
CA LEU A 211 2.10 -13.56 -8.38
C LEU A 211 3.41 -13.79 -9.14
N SER A 212 3.53 -14.85 -9.91
CA SER A 212 4.75 -15.15 -10.66
C SER A 212 4.47 -15.51 -12.12
N GLY A 213 5.43 -15.25 -13.00
CA GLY A 213 5.31 -15.49 -14.43
C GLY A 213 5.01 -14.22 -15.24
N ASN A 214 3.97 -14.24 -16.07
CA ASN A 214 3.69 -13.19 -17.07
C ASN A 214 3.06 -11.92 -16.44
N ILE A 215 3.70 -11.36 -15.41
CA ILE A 215 3.23 -10.16 -14.69
C ILE A 215 4.39 -9.28 -14.23
N VAL A 216 4.21 -7.98 -14.34
CA VAL A 216 5.04 -6.96 -13.72
C VAL A 216 4.16 -6.16 -12.76
N LEU A 217 4.64 -5.98 -11.54
CA LEU A 217 4.03 -5.11 -10.54
C LEU A 217 4.91 -3.87 -10.37
N GLU A 218 4.43 -2.74 -10.85
CA GLU A 218 5.09 -1.44 -10.70
C GLU A 218 4.49 -0.66 -9.54
N THR A 219 5.25 0.26 -8.96
CA THR A 219 4.82 0.94 -7.74
C THR A 219 4.99 2.45 -7.82
N ILE A 220 4.08 3.15 -7.14
CA ILE A 220 4.22 4.56 -6.79
C ILE A 220 4.04 4.65 -5.27
N VAL A 221 5.01 5.22 -4.57
CA VAL A 221 4.98 5.41 -3.12
C VAL A 221 5.08 6.91 -2.83
N ALA A 222 3.94 7.54 -2.56
CA ALA A 222 3.81 8.97 -2.33
C ALA A 222 3.77 9.27 -0.82
N GLN A 223 4.90 9.67 -0.25
CA GLN A 223 5.04 9.95 1.18
C GLN A 223 4.52 11.34 1.57
N GLY A 224 4.48 12.28 0.63
CA GLY A 224 3.79 13.56 0.77
C GLY A 224 4.36 14.50 1.82
N CYS A 225 5.65 14.43 2.11
CA CYS A 225 6.34 15.27 3.08
C CYS A 225 7.44 16.10 2.42
N ARG A 226 7.67 17.31 2.92
CA ARG A 226 8.75 18.18 2.48
C ARG A 226 9.76 18.44 3.60
N PRO A 227 11.06 18.51 3.28
CA PRO A 227 12.08 18.86 4.25
C PRO A 227 11.93 20.33 4.67
N ILE A 228 12.29 20.63 5.94
CA ILE A 228 12.25 21.98 6.51
C ILE A 228 13.60 22.52 6.94
N ASP A 229 14.64 21.69 6.88
CA ASP A 229 16.01 22.07 7.18
C ASP A 229 17.00 21.09 6.51
N LYS A 230 18.29 21.19 6.86
CA LYS A 230 19.35 20.27 6.43
C LYS A 230 19.23 18.92 7.14
N PRO A 231 19.82 17.85 6.58
CA PRO A 231 20.01 16.60 7.33
C PRO A 231 20.97 16.78 8.50
N PHE A 232 20.69 16.10 9.62
CA PHE A 232 21.52 16.02 10.82
C PHE A 232 22.03 14.60 11.03
N GLN A 233 23.28 14.46 11.47
CA GLN A 233 23.82 13.17 11.82
C GLN A 233 23.45 12.78 13.26
N VAL A 234 22.93 11.56 13.44
CA VAL A 234 22.73 10.97 14.75
C VAL A 234 24.10 10.58 15.33
N THR A 235 24.55 11.25 16.37
CA THR A 235 25.81 10.94 17.05
C THR A 235 25.58 9.95 18.17
N LYS A 236 24.37 9.94 18.78
CA LYS A 236 24.00 8.97 19.81
C LYS A 236 22.51 8.61 19.71
N GLY A 237 22.23 7.31 19.78
CA GLY A 237 20.85 6.79 19.75
C GLY A 237 20.76 5.39 20.35
N GLU A 238 19.59 5.06 20.86
CA GLU A 238 19.30 3.74 21.43
C GLU A 238 17.88 3.31 21.03
N ARG A 239 17.76 2.12 20.41
CA ARG A 239 16.48 1.58 19.90
C ARG A 239 15.83 2.54 18.92
N ASN A 240 14.73 3.21 19.34
CA ASN A 240 14.00 4.20 18.58
C ASN A 240 14.15 5.64 19.14
N ILE A 241 15.11 5.84 20.02
CA ILE A 241 15.35 7.12 20.70
C ILE A 241 16.63 7.76 20.12
N VAL A 242 16.51 8.97 19.60
CA VAL A 242 17.62 9.84 19.23
C VAL A 242 18.01 10.62 20.48
N LEU A 243 19.23 10.43 20.93
CA LEU A 243 19.79 11.06 22.13
C LEU A 243 20.66 12.28 21.79
N GLU A 244 21.35 12.26 20.63
CA GLU A 244 22.18 13.38 20.16
C GLU A 244 22.13 13.48 18.64
N LEU A 245 22.03 14.72 18.14
CA LEU A 245 22.18 15.14 16.74
C LEU A 245 23.36 16.11 16.67
N GLU A 246 24.39 15.78 15.87
CA GLU A 246 25.61 16.61 15.75
C GLU A 246 26.16 17.02 17.15
N GLU A 247 26.19 16.07 18.12
CA GLU A 247 26.66 16.25 19.52
C GLU A 247 25.77 17.18 20.38
N GLN A 248 24.56 17.53 19.91
CA GLN A 248 23.60 18.38 20.64
C GLN A 248 22.32 17.59 21.00
N PRO A 249 21.59 17.98 22.05
CA PRO A 249 20.27 17.42 22.34
C PRO A 249 19.30 17.64 21.18
N PRO A 250 18.59 16.61 20.68
CA PRO A 250 17.68 16.73 19.54
C PRO A 250 16.58 17.78 19.73
N LEU A 251 16.13 18.00 20.96
CA LEU A 251 15.11 19.02 21.28
C LEU A 251 15.63 20.46 21.06
N GLU A 252 16.92 20.70 21.31
CA GLU A 252 17.53 22.02 21.04
C GLU A 252 17.64 22.23 19.54
N VAL A 253 18.16 21.24 18.78
CA VAL A 253 18.21 21.27 17.31
C VAL A 253 16.81 21.49 16.72
N LEU A 254 15.79 20.77 17.20
CA LEU A 254 14.41 20.92 16.73
C LEU A 254 13.86 22.33 17.04
N ARG A 255 14.19 22.89 18.19
CA ARG A 255 13.77 24.26 18.56
C ARG A 255 14.34 25.28 17.59
N ASP A 256 15.65 25.20 17.28
CA ASP A 256 16.33 26.10 16.34
C ASP A 256 15.70 25.98 14.95
N VAL A 257 15.40 24.74 14.50
CA VAL A 257 14.69 24.52 13.23
C VAL A 257 13.33 25.20 13.23
N ILE A 258 12.51 24.99 14.27
CA ILE A 258 11.16 25.58 14.37
C ILE A 258 11.24 27.11 14.42
N GLU A 259 12.21 27.69 15.13
CA GLU A 259 12.40 29.15 15.19
C GLU A 259 12.74 29.78 13.84
N SER A 260 13.42 29.03 12.96
CA SER A 260 13.76 29.47 11.62
C SER A 260 12.57 29.44 10.63
N LEU A 261 11.48 28.73 10.95
CA LEU A 261 10.32 28.56 10.08
C LEU A 261 9.48 29.84 9.96
N SER A 262 8.71 29.92 8.86
CA SER A 262 7.61 30.89 8.72
C SER A 262 6.53 30.63 9.79
N GLU A 263 5.71 31.64 10.06
CA GLU A 263 4.62 31.51 11.03
C GLU A 263 3.63 30.41 10.63
N SER A 264 3.31 30.27 9.35
CA SER A 264 2.45 29.21 8.84
C SER A 264 3.05 27.83 9.06
N ASP A 265 4.37 27.68 8.82
CA ASP A 265 5.05 26.40 9.01
C ASP A 265 5.22 26.04 10.49
N ARG A 266 5.40 27.03 11.37
CA ARG A 266 5.39 26.80 12.82
C ARG A 266 4.06 26.28 13.33
N GLN A 267 2.95 26.82 12.82
CA GLN A 267 1.62 26.33 13.16
C GLN A 267 1.42 24.91 12.64
N LEU A 268 1.85 24.63 11.42
CA LEU A 268 1.77 23.28 10.83
C LEU A 268 2.62 22.28 11.62
N ALA A 269 3.83 22.65 12.05
CA ALA A 269 4.74 21.80 12.81
C ALA A 269 4.15 21.27 14.13
N GLN A 270 3.17 21.98 14.71
CA GLN A 270 2.50 21.54 15.95
C GLN A 270 1.72 20.21 15.78
N HIS A 271 1.30 19.88 14.54
CA HIS A 271 0.42 18.75 14.28
C HIS A 271 0.91 17.84 13.14
N SER A 272 1.91 18.27 12.37
CA SER A 272 2.33 17.60 11.12
C SER A 272 3.84 17.57 10.97
N LEU A 273 4.56 17.33 12.08
CA LEU A 273 6.02 17.19 12.10
C LEU A 273 6.41 15.72 12.01
N PHE A 274 7.30 15.41 11.07
CA PHE A 274 7.80 14.07 10.80
C PHE A 274 9.33 14.07 10.75
N VAL A 275 9.92 12.88 10.75
CA VAL A 275 11.35 12.67 10.60
C VAL A 275 11.62 11.82 9.37
N GLY A 276 12.34 12.37 8.41
CA GLY A 276 12.89 11.62 7.28
C GLY A 276 14.19 10.95 7.67
N VAL A 277 14.24 9.63 7.61
CA VAL A 277 15.47 8.84 7.82
C VAL A 277 16.11 8.62 6.46
N VAL A 278 17.37 9.06 6.32
CA VAL A 278 18.13 8.87 5.07
C VAL A 278 18.41 7.38 4.87
N ARG A 279 18.20 6.90 3.64
CA ARG A 279 18.35 5.48 3.32
C ARG A 279 19.75 5.09 2.88
N ASP A 280 20.38 5.93 2.10
CA ASP A 280 21.76 5.74 1.65
C ASP A 280 22.67 6.78 2.31
N GLU A 281 23.41 6.36 3.32
CA GLU A 281 24.31 7.23 4.08
C GLU A 281 25.49 7.75 3.25
N PHE A 282 25.78 7.13 2.10
CA PHE A 282 26.85 7.54 1.21
C PHE A 282 26.40 8.58 0.18
N LYS A 283 25.09 8.74 -0.04
CA LYS A 283 24.54 9.73 -0.97
C LYS A 283 24.69 11.14 -0.37
N GLN A 284 25.43 12.00 -1.05
CA GLN A 284 25.68 13.39 -0.57
C GLN A 284 24.52 14.33 -0.93
N ASN A 285 24.05 14.27 -2.17
CA ASN A 285 22.94 15.12 -2.65
C ASN A 285 21.63 14.36 -2.47
N LEU A 286 20.92 14.69 -1.39
CA LEU A 286 19.64 14.05 -1.06
C LEU A 286 18.50 14.75 -1.82
N GLU A 287 17.63 13.92 -2.39
CA GLU A 287 16.45 14.33 -3.15
C GLU A 287 15.18 13.72 -2.54
N GLN A 288 14.03 14.17 -3.02
CA GLN A 288 12.75 13.56 -2.67
C GLN A 288 12.75 12.06 -3.05
N GLY A 289 12.40 11.19 -2.08
CA GLY A 289 12.48 9.73 -2.25
C GLY A 289 13.73 9.08 -1.63
N ASP A 290 14.73 9.86 -1.20
CA ASP A 290 15.90 9.34 -0.47
C ASP A 290 15.64 9.16 1.03
N PHE A 291 14.48 9.57 1.49
CA PHE A 291 14.06 9.51 2.88
C PHE A 291 12.97 8.48 3.09
N LEU A 292 13.03 7.83 4.23
CA LEU A 292 11.93 7.07 4.77
C LEU A 292 11.25 7.91 5.85
N ILE A 293 10.03 8.34 5.60
CA ILE A 293 9.30 9.21 6.51
C ILE A 293 8.77 8.41 7.70
N ARG A 294 9.02 8.94 8.90
CA ARG A 294 8.68 8.34 10.19
C ARG A 294 7.97 9.33 11.09
N GLU A 295 7.05 8.81 11.87
CA GLU A 295 6.36 9.59 12.88
C GLU A 295 7.29 9.97 14.04
N LEU A 296 7.17 11.20 14.55
CA LEU A 296 7.75 11.65 15.81
C LEU A 296 6.82 11.16 16.93
N LEU A 297 7.23 10.10 17.63
CA LEU A 297 6.40 9.45 18.67
C LEU A 297 6.34 10.22 19.98
N GLY A 298 7.34 11.03 20.26
CA GLY A 298 7.40 11.82 21.48
C GLY A 298 8.72 12.51 21.72
N ILE A 299 8.71 13.35 22.76
CA ILE A 299 9.86 14.15 23.21
C ILE A 299 10.02 13.93 24.73
N ASP A 300 11.22 13.65 25.21
CA ASP A 300 11.56 13.73 26.63
C ASP A 300 12.29 15.05 26.92
N PRO A 301 11.60 16.05 27.50
CA PRO A 301 12.19 17.36 27.73
C PRO A 301 13.29 17.36 28.83
N ARG A 302 13.38 16.30 29.64
CA ARG A 302 14.37 16.22 30.73
C ARG A 302 15.78 15.95 30.22
N VAL A 303 15.89 15.17 29.13
CA VAL A 303 17.15 14.81 28.50
C VAL A 303 17.27 15.37 27.08
N GLY A 304 16.24 16.05 26.59
CA GLY A 304 16.20 16.64 25.26
C GLY A 304 16.14 15.61 24.14
N ALA A 305 15.73 14.36 24.43
CA ALA A 305 15.66 13.27 23.46
C ALA A 305 14.34 13.27 22.68
N ILE A 306 14.38 12.71 21.48
CA ILE A 306 13.18 12.44 20.65
C ILE A 306 13.04 10.94 20.36
N ALA A 307 11.82 10.45 20.30
CA ALA A 307 11.49 9.09 19.88
C ALA A 307 10.85 9.10 18.50
N ILE A 308 11.29 8.23 17.60
CA ILE A 308 10.75 8.10 16.24
C ILE A 308 10.22 6.70 15.99
N ALA A 309 9.36 6.54 14.98
CA ALA A 309 8.78 5.24 14.61
C ALA A 309 9.76 4.40 13.75
N ASP A 310 11.04 4.35 14.14
CA ASP A 310 12.08 3.54 13.50
C ASP A 310 13.23 3.24 14.47
N ARG A 311 14.07 2.27 14.12
CA ARG A 311 15.33 2.02 14.82
C ARG A 311 16.37 3.08 14.46
N VAL A 312 17.01 3.64 15.46
CA VAL A 312 18.04 4.67 15.34
C VAL A 312 19.42 4.06 15.53
N ARG A 313 20.40 4.49 14.72
CA ARG A 313 21.80 4.07 14.81
C ARG A 313 22.72 5.29 14.76
N PRO A 314 23.78 5.33 15.55
CA PRO A 314 24.84 6.32 15.36
C PRO A 314 25.41 6.27 13.94
N GLY A 315 25.69 7.44 13.36
CA GLY A 315 26.13 7.61 11.98
C GLY A 315 24.99 7.79 10.97
N GLN A 316 23.78 7.43 11.32
CA GLN A 316 22.57 7.63 10.49
C GLN A 316 22.23 9.11 10.36
N ARG A 317 21.75 9.54 9.18
CA ARG A 317 21.27 10.91 8.99
C ARG A 317 19.75 10.97 9.04
N ILE A 318 19.23 11.96 9.72
CA ILE A 318 17.80 12.29 9.77
C ILE A 318 17.56 13.74 9.36
N GLN A 319 16.36 14.06 8.91
CA GLN A 319 15.93 15.41 8.56
C GLN A 319 14.49 15.63 9.04
N PHE A 320 14.18 16.83 9.53
CA PHE A 320 12.81 17.16 9.89
C PHE A 320 11.99 17.51 8.66
N HIS A 321 10.75 17.05 8.64
CA HIS A 321 9.83 17.21 7.53
C HIS A 321 8.48 17.72 8.02
N LEU A 322 7.78 18.47 7.18
CA LEU A 322 6.38 18.83 7.36
C LEU A 322 5.52 18.16 6.30
N ARG A 323 4.27 17.90 6.67
CA ARG A 323 3.25 17.35 5.79
C ARG A 323 2.04 18.27 5.75
N ASP A 324 1.62 18.63 4.55
CA ASP A 324 0.39 19.37 4.28
C ASP A 324 -0.29 18.83 3.00
N ALA A 325 -1.51 19.28 2.76
CA ALA A 325 -2.29 18.88 1.59
C ALA A 325 -1.60 19.25 0.27
N GLN A 326 -1.01 20.43 0.19
CA GLN A 326 -0.35 20.91 -1.02
C GLN A 326 0.87 20.05 -1.34
N THR A 327 1.75 19.84 -0.38
CA THR A 327 2.96 19.01 -0.56
C THR A 327 2.60 17.58 -0.93
N SER A 328 1.57 17.00 -0.26
CA SER A 328 1.09 15.66 -0.56
C SER A 328 0.53 15.53 -1.97
N ALA A 329 -0.18 16.56 -2.44
CA ALA A 329 -0.71 16.63 -3.80
C ALA A 329 0.39 16.78 -4.86
N GLU A 330 1.37 17.64 -4.61
CA GLU A 330 2.49 17.90 -5.52
C GLU A 330 3.40 16.66 -5.64
N ASP A 331 3.68 15.97 -4.54
CA ASP A 331 4.44 14.71 -4.51
C ASP A 331 3.78 13.63 -5.35
N LEU A 332 2.51 13.34 -5.10
CA LEU A 332 1.76 12.34 -5.87
C LEU A 332 1.68 12.73 -7.36
N LYS A 333 1.42 14.01 -7.66
CA LYS A 333 1.37 14.50 -9.04
C LYS A 333 2.71 14.30 -9.76
N TRP A 334 3.81 14.63 -9.12
CA TRP A 334 5.16 14.48 -9.69
C TRP A 334 5.47 13.00 -9.97
N LEU A 335 5.16 12.11 -9.02
CA LEU A 335 5.36 10.67 -9.16
C LEU A 335 4.52 10.07 -10.30
N LEU A 336 3.26 10.46 -10.43
CA LEU A 336 2.38 10.02 -11.52
C LEU A 336 2.85 10.53 -12.88
N GLN A 337 3.31 11.78 -12.97
CA GLN A 337 3.90 12.33 -14.20
C GLN A 337 5.18 11.58 -14.60
N ARG A 338 6.03 11.29 -13.61
CA ARG A 338 7.26 10.51 -13.83
C ARG A 338 6.92 9.11 -14.32
N TYR A 339 5.99 8.43 -13.66
CA TYR A 339 5.51 7.10 -14.06
C TYR A 339 4.98 7.10 -15.50
N GLN A 340 4.09 8.03 -15.85
CA GLN A 340 3.55 8.14 -17.20
C GLN A 340 4.65 8.32 -18.27
N LYS A 341 5.66 9.13 -17.99
CA LYS A 341 6.79 9.34 -18.91
C LYS A 341 7.66 8.08 -19.06
N GLN A 342 7.93 7.37 -17.96
CA GLN A 342 8.77 6.18 -17.96
C GLN A 342 8.09 4.97 -18.63
N THR A 343 6.77 4.90 -18.58
CA THR A 343 5.99 3.78 -19.10
C THR A 343 5.37 4.04 -20.47
N ALA A 344 5.66 5.17 -21.11
CA ALA A 344 5.08 5.55 -22.39
C ALA A 344 5.33 4.51 -23.52
N GLU A 345 6.41 3.73 -23.42
CA GLU A 345 6.79 2.68 -24.38
C GLU A 345 6.44 1.26 -23.90
N HIS A 346 5.89 1.11 -22.70
CA HIS A 346 5.56 -0.19 -22.11
C HIS A 346 4.14 -0.62 -22.47
N ALA A 347 3.82 -1.89 -22.22
CA ALA A 347 2.45 -2.36 -22.26
C ALA A 347 1.57 -1.57 -21.27
N ASN A 348 0.35 -1.23 -21.70
CA ASN A 348 -0.58 -0.49 -20.86
C ASN A 348 -0.87 -1.23 -19.56
N ALA A 349 -0.97 -0.48 -18.46
CA ALA A 349 -1.43 -0.99 -17.17
C ALA A 349 -2.80 -1.68 -17.34
N ALA A 350 -2.94 -2.88 -16.81
CA ALA A 350 -4.17 -3.65 -16.89
C ALA A 350 -5.10 -3.36 -15.71
N GLY A 351 -4.53 -3.10 -14.53
CA GLY A 351 -5.26 -2.77 -13.32
C GLY A 351 -4.35 -2.22 -12.23
N ALA A 352 -4.94 -1.61 -11.21
CA ALA A 352 -4.20 -1.03 -10.11
C ALA A 352 -4.90 -1.21 -8.77
N LEU A 353 -4.10 -1.18 -7.72
CA LEU A 353 -4.55 -1.14 -6.32
C LEU A 353 -4.01 0.14 -5.67
N LEU A 354 -4.82 0.75 -4.82
CA LEU A 354 -4.44 1.89 -3.99
C LEU A 354 -4.57 1.53 -2.51
N PHE A 355 -3.47 1.61 -1.81
CA PHE A 355 -3.35 1.50 -0.37
C PHE A 355 -3.05 2.91 0.16
N SER A 356 -4.08 3.61 0.63
CA SER A 356 -3.99 4.99 1.09
C SER A 356 -4.10 5.05 2.62
N CYS A 357 -3.31 5.89 3.26
CA CYS A 357 -3.38 6.05 4.71
C CYS A 357 -4.73 6.63 5.15
N LEU A 358 -5.26 6.17 6.29
CA LEU A 358 -6.42 6.78 6.95
C LEU A 358 -6.24 8.29 7.25
N GLY A 359 -5.00 8.76 7.36
CA GLY A 359 -4.68 10.17 7.53
C GLY A 359 -4.62 10.97 6.22
N ARG A 360 -5.01 10.38 5.09
CA ARG A 360 -5.16 11.06 3.78
C ARG A 360 -6.65 11.33 3.51
N GLY A 361 -7.08 11.22 2.27
CA GLY A 361 -8.49 11.40 1.91
C GLY A 361 -9.04 12.80 2.16
N GLU A 362 -10.34 12.89 2.45
CA GLU A 362 -11.03 14.17 2.64
C GLU A 362 -10.48 14.96 3.84
N GLY A 363 -10.05 14.24 4.89
CA GLY A 363 -9.46 14.87 6.07
C GLY A 363 -8.18 15.67 5.80
N LEU A 364 -7.34 15.22 4.85
CA LEU A 364 -6.14 15.93 4.45
C LEU A 364 -6.44 17.00 3.38
N TYR A 365 -7.16 16.62 2.33
CA TYR A 365 -7.31 17.46 1.13
C TYR A 365 -8.48 18.42 1.17
N GLY A 366 -9.40 18.28 2.15
CA GLY A 366 -10.63 19.05 2.22
C GLY A 366 -11.63 18.76 1.08
N GLN A 367 -11.36 17.72 0.31
CA GLN A 367 -12.22 17.23 -0.77
C GLN A 367 -12.10 15.72 -0.93
N PRO A 368 -13.18 15.00 -1.28
CA PRO A 368 -13.17 13.56 -1.47
C PRO A 368 -12.48 13.16 -2.79
N ASN A 369 -12.05 11.91 -2.87
CA ASN A 369 -11.54 11.24 -4.08
C ASN A 369 -10.27 11.84 -4.67
N PHE A 370 -9.44 12.51 -3.88
CA PHE A 370 -8.30 13.26 -4.42
C PHE A 370 -7.24 12.35 -5.06
N ASP A 371 -6.76 11.33 -4.33
CA ASP A 371 -5.69 10.45 -4.80
C ASP A 371 -6.14 9.63 -6.02
N SER A 372 -7.36 9.10 -6.00
CA SER A 372 -7.92 8.30 -7.09
C SER A 372 -8.25 9.12 -8.34
N GLN A 373 -8.75 10.35 -8.19
CA GLN A 373 -8.98 11.26 -9.31
C GLN A 373 -7.68 11.70 -9.96
N LEU A 374 -6.66 12.00 -9.16
CA LEU A 374 -5.34 12.35 -9.68
C LEU A 374 -4.71 11.16 -10.43
N PHE A 375 -4.83 9.94 -9.89
CA PHE A 375 -4.43 8.71 -10.60
C PHE A 375 -5.17 8.57 -11.93
N SER A 376 -6.50 8.74 -11.94
CA SER A 376 -7.33 8.65 -13.15
C SER A 376 -6.94 9.67 -14.23
N HIS A 377 -6.47 10.85 -13.83
CA HIS A 377 -6.00 11.88 -14.77
C HIS A 377 -4.78 11.43 -15.58
N TYR A 378 -3.83 10.70 -14.94
CA TYR A 378 -2.60 10.23 -15.59
C TYR A 378 -2.72 8.84 -16.20
N LEU A 379 -3.51 7.96 -15.60
CA LEU A 379 -3.72 6.57 -16.04
C LEU A 379 -5.20 6.33 -16.36
N ASN A 380 -5.65 6.93 -17.46
CA ASN A 380 -7.02 6.80 -17.92
C ASN A 380 -7.42 5.34 -18.17
N ASN A 381 -8.64 4.97 -17.75
CA ASN A 381 -9.24 3.65 -17.98
C ASN A 381 -8.53 2.46 -17.31
N VAL A 382 -7.63 2.70 -16.37
CA VAL A 382 -7.04 1.63 -15.55
C VAL A 382 -7.97 1.36 -14.37
N PRO A 383 -8.56 0.15 -14.25
CA PRO A 383 -9.39 -0.20 -13.10
C PRO A 383 -8.60 -0.06 -11.80
N LEU A 384 -9.17 0.64 -10.81
CA LEU A 384 -8.57 0.89 -9.52
C LEU A 384 -9.46 0.36 -8.40
N GLY A 385 -8.91 -0.47 -7.54
CA GLY A 385 -9.52 -0.90 -6.28
C GLY A 385 -8.57 -0.66 -5.11
N GLY A 386 -9.08 -0.72 -3.88
CA GLY A 386 -8.22 -0.53 -2.71
C GLY A 386 -8.97 -0.16 -1.46
N PHE A 387 -8.24 0.32 -0.47
CA PHE A 387 -8.81 0.73 0.80
C PHE A 387 -7.91 1.72 1.55
N PHE A 388 -8.49 2.39 2.55
CA PHE A 388 -7.73 3.22 3.48
C PHE A 388 -7.12 2.36 4.59
N CYS A 389 -5.79 2.40 4.68
CA CYS A 389 -4.95 1.52 5.51
C CYS A 389 -4.66 2.11 6.88
N GLY A 390 -4.37 1.23 7.86
CA GLY A 390 -3.73 1.60 9.12
C GLY A 390 -2.20 1.76 9.02
N GLY A 391 -1.65 1.50 7.84
CA GLY A 391 -0.23 1.60 7.44
C GLY A 391 -0.07 0.97 6.07
N GLU A 392 0.75 1.56 5.23
CA GLU A 392 0.92 1.18 3.83
C GLU A 392 2.20 0.35 3.65
N ILE A 393 2.15 -0.69 2.83
CA ILE A 393 3.30 -1.53 2.49
C ILE A 393 3.73 -1.19 1.07
N GLY A 394 5.00 -0.80 0.91
CA GLY A 394 5.55 -0.49 -0.40
C GLY A 394 7.06 -0.36 -0.41
N PRO A 395 7.69 -0.50 -1.60
CA PRO A 395 9.15 -0.45 -1.72
C PRO A 395 9.64 1.00 -1.85
N VAL A 396 10.73 1.29 -1.19
CA VAL A 396 11.51 2.52 -1.38
C VAL A 396 12.98 2.13 -1.56
N GLY A 397 13.57 2.47 -2.75
CA GLY A 397 14.94 2.16 -3.14
C GLY A 397 15.32 0.67 -3.06
N GLY A 398 14.40 -0.20 -3.45
CA GLY A 398 14.64 -1.65 -3.60
C GLY A 398 14.44 -2.48 -2.33
N SER A 399 13.98 -1.88 -1.22
CA SER A 399 13.55 -2.60 -0.02
C SER A 399 12.14 -2.22 0.34
N THR A 400 11.39 -3.16 0.94
CA THR A 400 10.00 -2.98 1.32
C THR A 400 9.86 -2.46 2.75
N PHE A 401 8.98 -1.49 2.94
CA PHE A 401 8.73 -0.87 4.25
C PHE A 401 7.26 -0.77 4.56
N LEU A 402 6.97 -0.76 5.86
CA LEU A 402 5.71 -0.27 6.38
C LEU A 402 5.80 1.25 6.53
N HIS A 403 4.89 1.95 5.87
CA HIS A 403 4.78 3.41 5.87
C HIS A 403 3.60 3.87 6.72
N GLY A 404 3.60 5.14 7.06
CA GLY A 404 2.45 5.86 7.55
C GLY A 404 2.22 7.12 6.71
N TYR A 405 1.00 7.60 6.66
CA TYR A 405 0.59 8.82 5.95
C TYR A 405 0.89 8.84 4.44
N THR A 406 1.07 7.68 3.84
CA THR A 406 1.53 7.48 2.47
C THR A 406 0.37 7.02 1.57
N SER A 407 0.51 7.17 0.26
CA SER A 407 -0.28 6.45 -0.73
C SER A 407 0.64 5.51 -1.51
N VAL A 408 0.32 4.21 -1.50
CA VAL A 408 1.02 3.19 -2.28
C VAL A 408 0.11 2.70 -3.38
N PHE A 409 0.54 2.85 -4.63
CA PHE A 409 -0.12 2.24 -5.78
C PHE A 409 0.67 1.01 -6.21
N GLY A 410 -0.03 -0.11 -6.41
CA GLY A 410 0.46 -1.30 -7.09
C GLY A 410 -0.19 -1.38 -8.47
N ILE A 411 0.61 -1.26 -9.54
CA ILE A 411 0.13 -1.19 -10.92
C ILE A 411 0.56 -2.45 -11.65
N CYS A 412 -0.41 -3.22 -12.13
CA CYS A 412 -0.18 -4.51 -12.78
C CYS A 412 -0.23 -4.37 -14.30
N ARG A 413 0.76 -4.95 -14.99
CA ARG A 413 0.79 -5.09 -16.45
C ARG A 413 1.44 -6.39 -16.87
N GLN A 414 1.33 -6.71 -18.15
CA GLN A 414 2.18 -7.73 -18.77
C GLN A 414 3.58 -7.17 -19.05
N PRO A 415 4.62 -8.02 -19.03
CA PRO A 415 5.99 -7.63 -19.40
C PRO A 415 6.12 -6.97 -20.76
#